data_7887fb09656461ee5704328be52cf8a5
#
_entry.id   7887fb09656461ee5704328be52cf8a5
#
_cell.length_a   1.000
_cell.length_b   1.000
_cell.length_c   1.000
_cell.angle_alpha   90.00
_cell.angle_beta   90.00
_cell.angle_gamma   90.00
#
_symmetry.space_group_name_H-M   'P 1'
#
loop_
_entity.id
_entity.type
_entity.pdbx_description
1 polymer ?
#
loop_
_entity_poly.entity_id
_entity_poly.type
_entity_poly.pdbx_seq_one_letter_code
_entity_poly.pdbx_strand_id
1 'polypeptide(L)'
;MKCLPLVGLPALLAVLPLKAVEQKPNIVYILADDLGYGDVHCLNPQRGRIATPHLDQLAKDGKTFTDAHSGASVCTPTRYGLLTGRYAWRTRLQAGVLDGTDDPPLIAADRLTVATFLKQQGYSTAVIGKWHLGFASEPPASTNVPDREAAKLLKKQGGKKASPGGLGLPVGSRIIEGPITRGFDYFWGCSNARTMSGLIENDRVIENIQPMEMLPKLSQRAVDYILQQADSAKSGKPFFLYLPLTSPHAPIVPSREWQGKSGLGDYGDFVMQTDAVVGDVMAALEKSALADNTLVIFTSDNGCSPAADVTGLEKQGHFPSAGFRGYKADIWDGGHRVPFLVRWPGKVKAATQSAQVICHTDFIATCADLLDLPLPGSIPDSVSILPALTERDEKPLREAIVHHSIHGMFSIRQENWKLELCPGSGGWGKPGDGDAQALSLPPVQLYDMKSDPAETKNVQAGHPDIVAKLTALLEKYVNDGRSTPGSQQANDAPINLFKTTNRKAKK
;
A
#
# COMPACT_ATOMS: atom_id res chain seq x y z
N MET A 1 -33.85 79.68 -26.76
CA MET A 1 -33.56 78.69 -25.77
C MET A 1 -33.92 77.31 -26.33
N LYS A 2 -32.97 76.51 -26.75
CA LYS A 2 -33.18 75.16 -27.28
C LYS A 2 -32.73 74.16 -26.23
N CYS A 3 -33.69 73.35 -25.72
CA CYS A 3 -33.40 72.24 -24.78
C CYS A 3 -32.81 71.06 -25.56
N LEU A 4 -31.61 70.59 -25.16
CA LEU A 4 -31.07 69.32 -25.60
C LEU A 4 -31.63 68.19 -24.73
N PRO A 5 -31.99 67.02 -25.27
CA PRO A 5 -32.34 65.87 -24.45
C PRO A 5 -31.09 65.13 -23.94
N LEU A 6 -31.07 64.79 -22.66
CA LEU A 6 -30.08 63.89 -22.04
C LEU A 6 -30.35 62.47 -22.50
N VAL A 7 -29.44 61.87 -23.25
CA VAL A 7 -29.49 60.43 -23.60
C VAL A 7 -28.78 59.67 -22.45
N GLY A 8 -29.54 58.97 -21.63
CA GLY A 8 -29.03 58.06 -20.61
C GLY A 8 -28.45 56.81 -21.27
N LEU A 9 -27.16 56.55 -21.09
CA LEU A 9 -26.50 55.31 -21.46
C LEU A 9 -26.86 54.22 -20.42
N PRO A 10 -27.39 53.03 -20.84
CA PRO A 10 -27.61 51.96 -19.89
C PRO A 10 -26.25 51.32 -19.53
N ALA A 11 -25.91 51.34 -18.24
CA ALA A 11 -24.76 50.61 -17.72
C ALA A 11 -25.01 49.10 -17.82
N LEU A 12 -24.31 48.42 -18.73
CA LEU A 12 -24.30 47.00 -18.87
C LEU A 12 -23.42 46.41 -17.70
N LEU A 13 -24.07 45.96 -16.62
CA LEU A 13 -23.43 45.17 -15.58
C LEU A 13 -23.01 43.83 -16.18
N ALA A 14 -21.73 43.68 -16.49
CA ALA A 14 -21.13 42.40 -16.84
C ALA A 14 -21.13 41.51 -15.58
N VAL A 15 -22.03 40.58 -15.50
CA VAL A 15 -22.02 39.50 -14.51
C VAL A 15 -20.89 38.56 -14.93
N LEU A 16 -19.73 38.73 -14.32
CA LEU A 16 -18.64 37.75 -14.43
C LEU A 16 -19.18 36.42 -13.82
N PRO A 17 -19.07 35.29 -14.54
CA PRO A 17 -19.46 34.00 -13.96
C PRO A 17 -18.55 33.76 -12.77
N LEU A 18 -19.13 33.64 -11.57
CA LEU A 18 -18.42 33.09 -10.43
C LEU A 18 -17.94 31.69 -10.86
N LYS A 19 -16.62 31.51 -10.98
CA LYS A 19 -16.06 30.16 -11.08
C LYS A 19 -16.59 29.39 -9.87
N ALA A 20 -17.41 28.37 -10.11
CA ALA A 20 -17.80 27.45 -9.06
C ALA A 20 -16.51 26.94 -8.40
N VAL A 21 -16.37 27.11 -7.10
CA VAL A 21 -15.24 26.56 -6.36
C VAL A 21 -15.30 25.06 -6.56
N GLU A 22 -14.29 24.51 -7.22
CA GLU A 22 -14.25 23.07 -7.51
C GLU A 22 -14.25 22.31 -6.18
N GLN A 23 -15.25 21.45 -5.99
CA GLN A 23 -15.40 20.72 -4.74
C GLN A 23 -14.26 19.72 -4.59
N LYS A 24 -13.57 19.74 -3.46
CA LYS A 24 -12.52 18.75 -3.14
C LYS A 24 -13.11 17.34 -3.26
N PRO A 25 -12.41 16.39 -3.92
CA PRO A 25 -12.92 15.04 -4.05
C PRO A 25 -12.85 14.26 -2.74
N ASN A 26 -13.75 13.30 -2.55
CA ASN A 26 -13.53 12.23 -1.59
C ASN A 26 -12.39 11.34 -2.09
N ILE A 27 -11.72 10.66 -1.19
CA ILE A 27 -10.61 9.76 -1.52
C ILE A 27 -10.86 8.41 -0.83
N VAL A 28 -10.89 7.34 -1.63
CA VAL A 28 -10.95 5.96 -1.14
C VAL A 28 -9.70 5.22 -1.61
N TYR A 29 -8.87 4.79 -0.68
CA TYR A 29 -7.64 4.05 -0.95
C TYR A 29 -7.78 2.63 -0.43
N ILE A 30 -8.00 1.66 -1.33
CA ILE A 30 -8.18 0.24 -1.02
C ILE A 30 -6.83 -0.46 -1.19
N LEU A 31 -6.33 -1.08 -0.13
CA LEU A 31 -5.05 -1.78 -0.11
C LEU A 31 -5.27 -3.26 0.20
N ALA A 32 -5.13 -4.14 -0.78
CA ALA A 32 -5.10 -5.59 -0.55
C ALA A 32 -3.80 -5.99 0.17
N ASP A 33 -3.80 -7.15 0.80
CA ASP A 33 -2.70 -7.72 1.59
C ASP A 33 -2.21 -9.01 0.93
N ASP A 34 -0.98 -9.03 0.39
CA ASP A 34 -0.39 -10.16 -0.33
C ASP A 34 -1.09 -10.53 -1.67
N LEU A 35 -1.73 -9.58 -2.34
CA LEU A 35 -2.31 -9.82 -3.67
C LEU A 35 -1.26 -9.62 -4.76
N GLY A 36 -1.01 -10.63 -5.56
CA GLY A 36 -0.07 -10.58 -6.68
C GLY A 36 -0.57 -9.73 -7.85
N TYR A 37 0.35 -9.19 -8.64
CA TYR A 37 0.02 -8.45 -9.87
C TYR A 37 -0.85 -9.27 -10.83
N GLY A 38 -0.54 -10.57 -10.95
CA GLY A 38 -1.20 -11.49 -11.86
C GLY A 38 -2.50 -12.09 -11.31
N ASP A 39 -2.89 -11.80 -10.06
CA ASP A 39 -4.17 -12.21 -9.49
C ASP A 39 -5.33 -11.37 -10.01
N VAL A 40 -5.06 -10.15 -10.51
CA VAL A 40 -6.05 -9.29 -11.13
C VAL A 40 -6.18 -9.64 -12.62
N HIS A 41 -7.35 -10.15 -13.03
CA HIS A 41 -7.54 -10.73 -14.35
C HIS A 41 -7.18 -9.80 -15.50
N CYS A 42 -7.60 -8.52 -15.46
CA CYS A 42 -7.30 -7.55 -16.53
C CYS A 42 -5.81 -7.24 -16.69
N LEU A 43 -4.96 -7.52 -15.68
CA LEU A 43 -3.50 -7.34 -15.74
C LEU A 43 -2.78 -8.59 -16.25
N ASN A 44 -3.44 -9.75 -16.25
CA ASN A 44 -2.88 -11.04 -16.62
C ASN A 44 -3.91 -11.90 -17.37
N PRO A 45 -4.55 -11.42 -18.45
CA PRO A 45 -5.69 -12.10 -19.07
C PRO A 45 -5.36 -13.44 -19.68
N GLN A 46 -4.09 -13.72 -19.97
CA GLN A 46 -3.64 -14.98 -20.57
C GLN A 46 -3.32 -16.07 -19.53
N ARG A 47 -2.85 -15.65 -18.34
CA ARG A 47 -2.34 -16.53 -17.29
C ARG A 47 -2.96 -16.29 -15.92
N GLY A 48 -3.93 -15.38 -15.83
CA GLY A 48 -4.75 -15.12 -14.64
C GLY A 48 -6.07 -15.88 -14.78
N ARG A 49 -6.34 -16.83 -13.88
CA ARG A 49 -7.53 -17.69 -13.94
C ARG A 49 -8.58 -17.33 -12.89
N ILE A 50 -8.25 -16.45 -11.95
CA ILE A 50 -9.18 -15.98 -10.94
C ILE A 50 -10.05 -14.87 -11.55
N ALA A 51 -11.37 -14.97 -11.41
CA ALA A 51 -12.28 -13.93 -11.86
C ALA A 51 -12.28 -12.74 -10.90
N THR A 52 -12.00 -11.55 -11.45
CA THR A 52 -12.00 -10.28 -10.69
C THR A 52 -12.85 -9.21 -11.39
N PRO A 53 -14.19 -9.45 -11.55
CA PRO A 53 -15.04 -8.63 -12.40
C PRO A 53 -15.15 -7.17 -11.92
N HIS A 54 -15.07 -6.91 -10.61
CA HIS A 54 -15.16 -5.54 -10.07
C HIS A 54 -13.86 -4.77 -10.28
N LEU A 55 -12.70 -5.40 -10.13
CA LEU A 55 -11.41 -4.81 -10.47
C LEU A 55 -11.27 -4.59 -11.98
N ASP A 56 -11.72 -5.54 -12.80
CA ASP A 56 -11.75 -5.39 -14.25
C ASP A 56 -12.65 -4.21 -14.67
N GLN A 57 -13.79 -4.02 -13.98
CA GLN A 57 -14.66 -2.87 -14.22
C GLN A 57 -14.01 -1.56 -13.77
N LEU A 58 -13.34 -1.55 -12.59
CA LEU A 58 -12.60 -0.38 -12.10
C LEU A 58 -11.51 0.05 -13.10
N ALA A 59 -10.80 -0.91 -13.71
CA ALA A 59 -9.82 -0.65 -14.76
C ALA A 59 -10.45 -0.07 -16.05
N LYS A 60 -11.63 -0.55 -16.45
CA LYS A 60 -12.39 -0.04 -17.61
C LYS A 60 -12.89 1.39 -17.37
N ASP A 61 -13.33 1.70 -16.14
CA ASP A 61 -13.85 3.02 -15.77
C ASP A 61 -12.76 4.02 -15.42
N GLY A 62 -11.51 3.60 -15.41
CA GLY A 62 -10.39 4.40 -14.94
C GLY A 62 -9.08 4.16 -15.70
N LYS A 63 -7.98 4.30 -14.99
CA LYS A 63 -6.62 4.14 -15.50
C LYS A 63 -5.88 3.04 -14.76
N THR A 64 -5.13 2.24 -15.50
CA THR A 64 -4.25 1.18 -15.00
C THR A 64 -2.79 1.65 -15.07
N PHE A 65 -2.05 1.54 -13.95
CA PHE A 65 -0.60 1.69 -13.98
C PHE A 65 0.05 0.32 -14.13
N THR A 66 0.84 0.16 -15.18
CA THR A 66 1.50 -1.12 -15.49
C THR A 66 2.87 -1.25 -14.84
N ASP A 67 3.40 -0.17 -14.27
CA ASP A 67 4.72 -0.11 -13.62
C ASP A 67 4.63 0.56 -12.24
N ALA A 68 3.71 0.01 -11.41
CA ALA A 68 3.46 0.49 -10.05
C ALA A 68 4.13 -0.43 -9.02
N HIS A 69 4.75 0.17 -8.00
CA HIS A 69 5.54 -0.54 -7.02
C HIS A 69 5.21 -0.16 -5.58
N SER A 70 5.40 -1.11 -4.68
CA SER A 70 5.59 -0.81 -3.27
C SER A 70 7.06 -0.49 -2.99
N GLY A 71 7.34 0.34 -1.98
CA GLY A 71 8.72 0.66 -1.58
C GLY A 71 9.45 -0.49 -0.89
N ALA A 72 8.75 -1.59 -0.62
CA ALA A 72 9.28 -2.80 -0.03
C ALA A 72 8.45 -4.01 -0.45
N SER A 73 9.02 -5.20 -0.39
CA SER A 73 8.34 -6.45 -0.75
C SER A 73 7.57 -7.10 0.42
N VAL A 74 7.26 -6.32 1.47
CA VAL A 74 6.51 -6.78 2.66
C VAL A 74 5.68 -5.65 3.28
N CYS A 75 4.67 -6.03 4.06
CA CYS A 75 3.54 -5.18 4.49
C CYS A 75 3.93 -3.95 5.34
N THR A 76 4.56 -4.12 6.50
CA THR A 76 4.83 -2.99 7.42
C THR A 76 5.58 -1.84 6.74
N PRO A 77 6.72 -2.06 6.06
CA PRO A 77 7.46 -0.98 5.44
C PRO A 77 6.69 -0.32 4.29
N THR A 78 5.90 -1.07 3.53
CA THR A 78 5.04 -0.51 2.49
C THR A 78 3.98 0.43 3.07
N ARG A 79 3.27 -0.01 4.12
CA ARG A 79 2.22 0.78 4.79
C ARG A 79 2.79 2.05 5.43
N TYR A 80 4.01 1.97 5.98
CA TYR A 80 4.74 3.15 6.46
C TYR A 80 4.99 4.14 5.32
N GLY A 81 5.53 3.67 4.21
CA GLY A 81 5.85 4.50 3.03
C GLY A 81 4.61 5.19 2.45
N LEU A 82 3.51 4.42 2.31
CA LEU A 82 2.23 4.92 1.85
C LEU A 82 1.70 6.09 2.71
N LEU A 83 1.72 5.92 4.03
CA LEU A 83 1.14 6.92 4.93
C LEU A 83 2.04 8.13 5.18
N THR A 84 3.36 8.02 4.98
CA THR A 84 4.32 9.07 5.35
C THR A 84 5.07 9.70 4.19
N GLY A 85 4.98 9.15 2.97
CA GLY A 85 5.80 9.59 1.83
C GLY A 85 7.31 9.44 2.07
N ARG A 86 7.70 8.50 2.95
CA ARG A 86 9.09 8.24 3.35
C ARG A 86 9.38 6.75 3.33
N TYR A 87 10.47 6.33 2.75
CA TYR A 87 10.85 4.91 2.78
C TYR A 87 11.07 4.42 4.21
N ALA A 88 10.55 3.24 4.53
CA ALA A 88 10.64 2.67 5.87
C ALA A 88 12.07 2.31 6.31
N TRP A 89 12.95 1.98 5.36
CA TRP A 89 14.36 1.70 5.66
C TRP A 89 15.13 2.90 6.23
N ARG A 90 14.57 4.12 6.16
CA ARG A 90 15.10 5.31 6.85
C ARG A 90 14.82 5.30 8.35
N THR A 91 13.95 4.40 8.82
CA THR A 91 13.58 4.24 10.23
C THR A 91 14.40 3.16 10.93
N ARG A 92 14.04 2.84 12.17
CA ARG A 92 14.58 1.67 12.89
C ARG A 92 14.27 0.33 12.22
N LEU A 93 13.21 0.26 11.37
CA LEU A 93 12.80 -0.97 10.68
C LEU A 93 13.49 -1.06 9.31
N GLN A 94 14.74 -1.54 9.31
CA GLN A 94 15.53 -1.69 8.08
C GLN A 94 15.44 -3.08 7.45
N ALA A 95 14.71 -3.99 8.08
CA ALA A 95 14.42 -5.34 7.60
C ALA A 95 13.22 -5.91 8.37
N GLY A 96 12.52 -6.88 7.77
CA GLY A 96 11.38 -7.55 8.38
C GLY A 96 10.11 -6.72 8.41
N VAL A 97 9.21 -7.15 9.29
CA VAL A 97 7.93 -6.52 9.61
C VAL A 97 7.77 -6.43 11.12
N LEU A 98 6.79 -5.67 11.60
CA LEU A 98 6.37 -5.74 12.99
C LEU A 98 5.51 -7.00 13.17
N ASP A 99 5.91 -7.88 14.07
CA ASP A 99 5.25 -9.19 14.27
C ASP A 99 4.32 -9.22 15.49
N GLY A 100 4.59 -8.35 16.47
CA GLY A 100 3.87 -8.30 17.74
C GLY A 100 2.60 -7.45 17.71
N THR A 101 1.70 -7.73 18.65
CA THR A 101 0.55 -6.85 18.93
C THR A 101 0.96 -5.61 19.72
N ASP A 102 2.10 -5.68 20.42
CA ASP A 102 2.65 -4.63 21.30
C ASP A 102 3.97 -4.05 20.77
N ASP A 103 4.25 -4.21 19.47
CA ASP A 103 5.38 -3.53 18.85
C ASP A 103 5.17 -2.02 18.92
N PRO A 104 6.16 -1.24 19.39
CA PRO A 104 6.05 0.21 19.46
C PRO A 104 5.68 0.82 18.11
N PRO A 105 4.90 1.92 18.08
CA PRO A 105 4.55 2.61 16.84
C PRO A 105 5.78 2.91 15.98
N LEU A 106 5.73 2.55 14.70
CA LEU A 106 6.81 2.84 13.74
C LEU A 106 6.77 4.29 13.28
N ILE A 107 5.56 4.85 13.16
CA ILE A 107 5.38 6.25 12.82
C ILE A 107 5.58 7.08 14.09
N ALA A 108 6.62 7.92 14.13
CA ALA A 108 6.85 8.85 15.22
C ALA A 108 5.66 9.83 15.40
N ALA A 109 5.44 10.29 16.62
CA ALA A 109 4.27 11.12 16.96
C ALA A 109 4.23 12.45 16.16
N ASP A 110 5.39 13.00 15.85
CA ASP A 110 5.58 14.24 15.09
C ASP A 110 5.68 14.03 13.57
N ARG A 111 5.70 12.76 13.09
CA ARG A 111 5.79 12.46 11.66
C ARG A 111 4.48 12.77 10.96
N LEU A 112 4.52 13.69 10.00
CA LEU A 112 3.37 13.99 9.16
C LEU A 112 2.93 12.73 8.39
N THR A 113 1.65 12.43 8.47
CA THR A 113 0.99 11.38 7.67
C THR A 113 0.05 12.01 6.66
N VAL A 114 -0.31 11.25 5.62
CA VAL A 114 -1.33 11.68 4.65
C VAL A 114 -2.68 11.95 5.35
N ALA A 115 -3.03 11.17 6.39
CA ALA A 115 -4.25 11.39 7.17
C ALA A 115 -4.21 12.74 7.91
N THR A 116 -3.10 13.05 8.60
CA THR A 116 -2.91 14.35 9.25
C THR A 116 -2.95 15.49 8.24
N PHE A 117 -2.27 15.32 7.09
CA PHE A 117 -2.26 16.33 6.02
C PHE A 117 -3.68 16.61 5.49
N LEU A 118 -4.43 15.58 5.14
CA LEU A 118 -5.80 15.73 4.63
C LEU A 118 -6.76 16.27 5.69
N LYS A 119 -6.62 15.84 6.96
CA LYS A 119 -7.40 16.38 8.07
C LYS A 119 -7.21 17.89 8.23
N GLN A 120 -5.97 18.39 8.11
CA GLN A 120 -5.66 19.83 8.11
C GLN A 120 -6.33 20.58 6.95
N GLN A 121 -6.69 19.86 5.87
CA GLN A 121 -7.42 20.40 4.71
C GLN A 121 -8.95 20.24 4.80
N GLY A 122 -9.47 19.83 5.97
CA GLY A 122 -10.89 19.71 6.24
C GLY A 122 -11.52 18.37 5.88
N TYR A 123 -10.72 17.35 5.58
CA TYR A 123 -11.23 15.98 5.36
C TYR A 123 -11.61 15.33 6.68
N SER A 124 -12.71 14.57 6.67
CA SER A 124 -12.94 13.49 7.66
C SER A 124 -12.07 12.30 7.30
N THR A 125 -11.32 11.73 8.26
CA THR A 125 -10.32 10.70 7.96
C THR A 125 -10.63 9.40 8.69
N ALA A 126 -10.65 8.28 7.96
CA ALA A 126 -10.90 6.96 8.53
C ALA A 126 -9.90 5.93 8.03
N VAL A 127 -9.54 4.98 8.91
CA VAL A 127 -8.91 3.72 8.52
C VAL A 127 -9.80 2.56 8.96
N ILE A 128 -10.16 1.70 8.01
CA ILE A 128 -10.98 0.51 8.24
C ILE A 128 -10.18 -0.69 7.75
N GLY A 129 -9.62 -1.50 8.67
CA GLY A 129 -8.82 -2.68 8.32
C GLY A 129 -7.54 -2.88 9.12
N LYS A 130 -6.54 -3.49 8.48
CA LYS A 130 -5.25 -3.85 9.06
C LYS A 130 -4.33 -2.63 9.22
N TRP A 131 -3.90 -2.34 10.44
CA TRP A 131 -2.95 -1.25 10.70
C TRP A 131 -1.49 -1.63 10.41
N HIS A 132 -0.96 -2.58 11.12
CA HIS A 132 0.38 -3.17 10.99
C HIS A 132 1.57 -2.18 11.07
N LEU A 133 1.42 -1.13 11.87
CA LEU A 133 2.44 -0.10 12.09
C LEU A 133 2.79 0.09 13.59
N GLY A 134 2.41 -0.90 14.40
CA GLY A 134 2.63 -0.91 15.84
C GLY A 134 1.60 -0.11 16.60
N PHE A 135 1.46 -0.46 17.89
CA PHE A 135 0.62 0.19 18.87
C PHE A 135 1.41 0.42 20.16
N ALA A 136 1.00 1.41 20.94
CA ALA A 136 1.20 1.39 22.38
C ALA A 136 -0.15 1.12 23.04
N SER A 137 -0.24 0.15 23.94
CA SER A 137 -1.50 -0.28 24.54
C SER A 137 -1.42 -0.43 26.05
N GLU A 138 -2.56 -0.31 26.73
CA GLU A 138 -2.74 -0.58 28.14
C GLU A 138 -3.71 -1.75 28.29
N PRO A 139 -3.42 -2.74 29.17
CA PRO A 139 -4.35 -3.83 29.44
C PRO A 139 -5.64 -3.31 30.09
N PRO A 140 -6.75 -4.07 30.06
CA PRO A 140 -7.97 -3.68 30.73
C PRO A 140 -7.75 -3.60 32.26
N ALA A 141 -8.36 -2.60 32.90
CA ALA A 141 -8.20 -2.29 34.33
C ALA A 141 -8.63 -3.42 35.31
N SER A 142 -9.23 -4.51 34.83
CA SER A 142 -9.81 -5.59 35.66
C SER A 142 -9.37 -7.00 35.27
N THR A 143 -8.18 -7.20 34.73
CA THR A 143 -7.66 -8.57 34.58
C THR A 143 -6.92 -9.00 35.85
N ASN A 144 -7.65 -9.60 36.81
CA ASN A 144 -7.09 -10.44 37.88
C ASN A 144 -6.56 -11.79 37.32
N VAL A 145 -6.11 -11.86 36.08
CA VAL A 145 -5.40 -13.02 35.56
C VAL A 145 -3.92 -12.73 35.79
N PRO A 146 -3.24 -13.47 36.66
CA PRO A 146 -1.82 -13.26 36.87
C PRO A 146 -1.09 -13.46 35.55
N ASP A 147 -0.35 -12.45 35.09
CA ASP A 147 0.49 -12.43 33.86
C ASP A 147 1.33 -13.72 33.67
N ARG A 148 1.65 -14.41 34.78
CA ARG A 148 2.40 -15.66 34.79
C ARG A 148 1.59 -16.89 34.36
N GLU A 149 0.27 -16.92 34.49
CA GLU A 149 -0.53 -18.07 34.06
C GLU A 149 -0.93 -17.97 32.60
N ALA A 150 -1.25 -16.79 32.11
CA ALA A 150 -1.45 -16.54 30.68
C ALA A 150 -0.17 -16.86 29.89
N ALA A 151 0.99 -16.41 30.37
CA ALA A 151 2.30 -16.75 29.79
C ALA A 151 2.66 -18.24 29.93
N LYS A 152 2.21 -18.94 31.00
CA LYS A 152 2.37 -20.39 31.14
C LYS A 152 1.42 -21.19 30.26
N LEU A 153 0.20 -20.75 30.07
CA LEU A 153 -0.74 -21.33 29.09
C LEU A 153 -0.23 -21.20 27.67
N LEU A 154 0.30 -20.04 27.31
CA LEU A 154 0.97 -19.81 26.01
C LEU A 154 2.23 -20.69 25.85
N LYS A 155 3.04 -20.87 26.92
CA LYS A 155 4.19 -21.78 26.91
C LYS A 155 3.81 -23.26 26.99
N LYS A 156 2.69 -23.65 27.62
CA LYS A 156 2.23 -25.04 27.70
C LYS A 156 1.54 -25.53 26.43
N GLN A 157 1.05 -24.61 25.60
CA GLN A 157 0.67 -24.89 24.20
C GLN A 157 1.90 -24.91 23.26
N GLY A 158 3.05 -24.93 23.88
CA GLY A 158 4.36 -24.87 23.29
C GLY A 158 4.65 -25.92 22.24
N GLY A 159 5.21 -25.46 21.15
CA GLY A 159 5.91 -26.27 20.17
C GLY A 159 5.14 -26.62 18.90
N LYS A 160 3.87 -26.28 18.77
CA LYS A 160 3.19 -26.24 17.47
C LYS A 160 3.04 -24.77 17.05
N LYS A 161 3.47 -24.48 15.81
CA LYS A 161 3.34 -23.17 15.15
C LYS A 161 2.03 -22.51 15.58
N ALA A 162 2.10 -21.24 16.01
CA ALA A 162 0.92 -20.48 16.39
C ALA A 162 -0.23 -20.77 15.42
N SER A 163 -1.38 -21.14 15.96
CA SER A 163 -2.56 -21.39 15.14
C SER A 163 -2.83 -20.15 14.29
N PRO A 164 -3.23 -20.30 13.02
CA PRO A 164 -3.65 -19.18 12.20
C PRO A 164 -4.76 -18.40 12.94
N GLY A 165 -4.54 -17.09 13.21
CA GLY A 165 -5.44 -16.30 14.04
C GLY A 165 -5.05 -16.25 15.52
N GLY A 166 -3.75 -16.04 15.83
CA GLY A 166 -3.27 -15.82 17.20
C GLY A 166 -4.09 -14.75 17.93
N LEU A 167 -4.21 -14.87 19.25
CA LEU A 167 -4.96 -13.94 20.09
C LEU A 167 -4.38 -12.54 19.94
N GLY A 168 -5.22 -11.60 19.53
CA GLY A 168 -4.92 -10.17 19.58
C GLY A 168 -4.82 -9.66 21.02
N LEU A 169 -4.78 -8.34 21.18
CA LEU A 169 -4.89 -7.72 22.51
C LEU A 169 -6.20 -8.16 23.18
N PRO A 170 -6.21 -8.34 24.51
CA PRO A 170 -7.43 -8.69 25.26
C PRO A 170 -8.56 -7.68 25.03
N VAL A 171 -9.80 -8.15 25.00
CA VAL A 171 -10.99 -7.28 24.95
C VAL A 171 -10.98 -6.31 26.13
N GLY A 172 -11.25 -5.03 25.86
CA GLY A 172 -11.18 -3.95 26.83
C GLY A 172 -9.80 -3.26 26.92
N SER A 173 -8.75 -3.79 26.28
CA SER A 173 -7.46 -3.10 26.18
C SER A 173 -7.63 -1.76 25.51
N ARG A 174 -6.87 -0.76 25.97
CA ARG A 174 -6.86 0.58 25.42
C ARG A 174 -5.64 0.78 24.52
N ILE A 175 -5.83 1.34 23.36
CA ILE A 175 -4.77 1.77 22.43
C ILE A 175 -4.44 3.23 22.74
N ILE A 176 -3.28 3.49 23.32
CA ILE A 176 -2.83 4.85 23.68
C ILE A 176 -2.10 5.55 22.54
N GLU A 177 -1.41 4.75 21.66
CA GLU A 177 -0.83 5.23 20.41
C GLU A 177 -1.17 4.27 19.27
N GLY A 178 -1.72 4.79 18.20
CA GLY A 178 -2.15 4.02 17.04
C GLY A 178 -2.73 4.94 15.96
N PRO A 179 -3.65 4.46 15.12
CA PRO A 179 -4.22 5.23 14.01
C PRO A 179 -4.78 6.59 14.42
N ILE A 180 -5.52 6.65 15.53
CA ILE A 180 -6.16 7.90 16.01
C ILE A 180 -5.12 8.97 16.34
N THR A 181 -4.00 8.59 16.93
CA THR A 181 -2.90 9.52 17.23
C THR A 181 -1.99 9.81 16.03
N ARG A 182 -2.29 9.23 14.87
CA ARG A 182 -1.56 9.42 13.59
C ARG A 182 -2.42 10.06 12.51
N GLY A 183 -3.46 10.82 12.92
CA GLY A 183 -4.23 11.71 12.06
C GLY A 183 -5.58 11.17 11.58
N PHE A 184 -5.96 9.94 11.94
CA PHE A 184 -7.29 9.43 11.63
C PHE A 184 -8.31 9.84 12.69
N ASP A 185 -9.52 10.25 12.25
CA ASP A 185 -10.65 10.55 13.12
C ASP A 185 -11.37 9.28 13.59
N TYR A 186 -11.27 8.22 12.78
CA TYR A 186 -11.93 6.94 13.01
C TYR A 186 -11.02 5.77 12.66
N PHE A 187 -10.98 4.78 13.52
CA PHE A 187 -10.32 3.48 13.29
C PHE A 187 -11.27 2.34 13.61
N TRP A 188 -11.37 1.37 12.70
CA TRP A 188 -12.06 0.10 12.93
C TRP A 188 -11.29 -1.02 12.22
N GLY A 189 -10.81 -2.03 12.96
CA GLY A 189 -10.00 -3.07 12.35
C GLY A 189 -9.14 -3.84 13.33
N CYS A 190 -7.96 -4.25 12.88
CA CYS A 190 -7.05 -5.10 13.64
C CYS A 190 -5.59 -4.64 13.55
N SER A 191 -4.73 -5.19 14.43
CA SER A 191 -3.30 -4.89 14.43
C SER A 191 -2.62 -5.43 13.18
N ASN A 192 -2.73 -6.72 12.90
CA ASN A 192 -2.21 -7.37 11.69
C ASN A 192 -3.05 -8.61 11.33
N ALA A 193 -2.81 -9.20 10.15
CA ALA A 193 -3.60 -10.33 9.67
C ALA A 193 -3.43 -11.62 10.51
N ARG A 194 -2.31 -11.78 11.21
CA ARG A 194 -2.07 -12.97 12.06
C ARG A 194 -2.75 -12.87 13.42
N THR A 195 -3.04 -11.64 13.87
CA THR A 195 -3.70 -11.34 15.15
C THR A 195 -5.02 -10.59 14.94
N MET A 196 -5.70 -10.87 13.81
CA MET A 196 -6.92 -10.19 13.42
C MET A 196 -8.12 -10.48 14.29
N SER A 197 -8.08 -11.51 15.14
CA SER A 197 -9.20 -11.84 16.04
C SER A 197 -9.56 -10.73 17.02
N GLY A 198 -8.62 -9.91 17.45
CA GLY A 198 -8.87 -8.74 18.28
C GLY A 198 -9.36 -7.57 17.45
N LEU A 199 -10.66 -7.33 17.43
CA LEU A 199 -11.28 -6.20 16.75
C LEU A 199 -11.15 -4.93 17.58
N ILE A 200 -10.67 -3.88 16.96
CA ILE A 200 -10.44 -2.58 17.60
C ILE A 200 -11.37 -1.55 16.98
N GLU A 201 -12.01 -0.73 17.81
CA GLU A 201 -12.68 0.49 17.38
C GLU A 201 -12.05 1.68 18.11
N ASN A 202 -11.53 2.63 17.35
CA ASN A 202 -10.79 3.80 17.80
C ASN A 202 -9.63 3.44 18.74
N ASP A 203 -9.82 3.60 20.04
CA ASP A 203 -8.81 3.36 21.08
C ASP A 203 -9.08 2.12 21.93
N ARG A 204 -10.03 1.22 21.53
CA ARG A 204 -10.39 0.07 22.35
C ARG A 204 -10.55 -1.21 21.55
N VAL A 205 -10.08 -2.31 22.14
CA VAL A 205 -10.41 -3.66 21.67
C VAL A 205 -11.84 -3.98 22.13
N ILE A 206 -12.76 -4.15 21.18
CA ILE A 206 -14.19 -4.24 21.44
C ILE A 206 -14.72 -5.68 21.49
N GLU A 207 -14.16 -6.57 20.66
CA GLU A 207 -14.57 -7.97 20.60
C GLU A 207 -13.46 -8.87 20.04
N ASN A 208 -13.61 -10.19 20.23
CA ASN A 208 -12.85 -11.21 19.51
C ASN A 208 -13.75 -11.83 18.43
N ILE A 209 -13.26 -11.90 17.20
CA ILE A 209 -13.97 -12.48 16.06
C ILE A 209 -13.21 -13.66 15.47
N GLN A 210 -13.90 -14.49 14.70
CA GLN A 210 -13.23 -15.52 13.92
C GLN A 210 -12.54 -14.88 12.70
N PRO A 211 -11.33 -15.31 12.29
CA PRO A 211 -10.63 -14.75 11.14
C PRO A 211 -11.46 -14.70 9.85
N MET A 212 -12.32 -15.70 9.63
CA MET A 212 -13.24 -15.76 8.47
C MET A 212 -14.27 -14.61 8.44
N GLU A 213 -14.61 -14.04 9.59
CA GLU A 213 -15.59 -12.95 9.71
C GLU A 213 -14.98 -11.58 9.42
N MET A 214 -13.64 -11.46 9.42
CA MET A 214 -12.98 -10.15 9.32
C MET A 214 -13.29 -9.47 7.99
N LEU A 215 -13.07 -10.13 6.86
CA LEU A 215 -13.25 -9.49 5.55
C LEU A 215 -14.71 -9.05 5.29
N PRO A 216 -15.75 -9.88 5.55
CA PRO A 216 -17.14 -9.43 5.46
C PRO A 216 -17.46 -8.23 6.37
N LYS A 217 -16.94 -8.23 7.60
CA LYS A 217 -17.15 -7.11 8.55
C LYS A 217 -16.43 -5.83 8.06
N LEU A 218 -15.22 -5.94 7.45
CA LEU A 218 -14.52 -4.81 6.86
C LEU A 218 -15.30 -4.21 5.70
N SER A 219 -15.83 -5.05 4.79
CA SER A 219 -16.68 -4.61 3.68
C SER A 219 -17.89 -3.84 4.18
N GLN A 220 -18.66 -4.44 5.10
CA GLN A 220 -19.84 -3.79 5.65
C GLN A 220 -19.52 -2.47 6.35
N ARG A 221 -18.44 -2.42 7.15
CA ARG A 221 -18.04 -1.18 7.85
C ARG A 221 -17.61 -0.08 6.88
N ALA A 222 -16.94 -0.42 5.79
CA ALA A 222 -16.56 0.53 4.75
C ALA A 222 -17.80 1.10 4.04
N VAL A 223 -18.76 0.24 3.69
CA VAL A 223 -20.06 0.64 3.12
C VAL A 223 -20.80 1.57 4.07
N ASP A 224 -20.94 1.20 5.34
CA ASP A 224 -21.63 2.01 6.36
C ASP A 224 -20.96 3.38 6.52
N TYR A 225 -19.62 3.42 6.56
CA TYR A 225 -18.88 4.67 6.66
C TYR A 225 -19.14 5.59 5.47
N ILE A 226 -19.09 5.07 4.23
CA ILE A 226 -19.36 5.85 3.01
C ILE A 226 -20.77 6.45 3.06
N LEU A 227 -21.77 5.64 3.41
CA LEU A 227 -23.15 6.08 3.51
C LEU A 227 -23.35 7.15 4.61
N GLN A 228 -22.68 7.01 5.74
CA GLN A 228 -22.72 7.98 6.85
C GLN A 228 -22.04 9.32 6.47
N GLN A 229 -21.02 9.31 5.62
CA GLN A 229 -20.34 10.53 5.18
C GLN A 229 -21.10 11.27 4.06
N ALA A 230 -22.14 10.68 3.48
CA ALA A 230 -22.77 11.18 2.23
C ALA A 230 -23.24 12.64 2.33
N ASP A 231 -23.97 13.00 3.36
CA ASP A 231 -24.50 14.35 3.51
C ASP A 231 -23.40 15.39 3.79
N SER A 232 -22.41 15.02 4.59
CA SER A 232 -21.24 15.86 4.86
C SER A 232 -20.43 16.10 3.59
N ALA A 233 -20.19 15.04 2.80
CA ALA A 233 -19.44 15.12 1.54
C ALA A 233 -20.17 16.00 0.52
N LYS A 234 -21.48 15.85 0.36
CA LYS A 234 -22.31 16.70 -0.52
C LYS A 234 -22.33 18.15 -0.09
N SER A 235 -22.21 18.43 1.23
CA SER A 235 -22.13 19.80 1.76
C SER A 235 -20.71 20.39 1.73
N GLY A 236 -19.75 19.72 1.07
CA GLY A 236 -18.39 20.25 0.86
C GLY A 236 -17.37 19.85 1.91
N LYS A 237 -17.69 18.91 2.82
CA LYS A 237 -16.73 18.29 3.75
C LYS A 237 -16.35 16.90 3.26
N PRO A 238 -15.27 16.76 2.45
CA PRO A 238 -14.87 15.47 1.87
C PRO A 238 -14.34 14.52 2.93
N PHE A 239 -14.25 13.22 2.58
CA PHE A 239 -13.62 12.22 3.42
C PHE A 239 -12.44 11.53 2.74
N PHE A 240 -11.51 11.04 3.55
CA PHE A 240 -10.46 10.10 3.19
C PHE A 240 -10.70 8.78 3.91
N LEU A 241 -10.98 7.73 3.16
CA LEU A 241 -11.08 6.35 3.64
C LEU A 241 -9.84 5.57 3.19
N TYR A 242 -8.98 5.20 4.12
CA TYR A 242 -7.95 4.19 3.95
C TYR A 242 -8.54 2.84 4.33
N LEU A 243 -8.66 1.92 3.36
CA LEU A 243 -9.25 0.59 3.51
C LEU A 243 -8.20 -0.50 3.30
N PRO A 244 -7.29 -0.73 4.27
CA PRO A 244 -6.29 -1.78 4.20
C PRO A 244 -6.91 -3.12 4.59
N LEU A 245 -7.22 -3.94 3.61
CA LEU A 245 -7.81 -5.26 3.80
C LEU A 245 -6.83 -6.22 4.49
N THR A 246 -7.35 -7.32 5.01
CA THR A 246 -6.56 -8.45 5.53
C THR A 246 -6.39 -9.57 4.52
N SER A 247 -7.01 -9.44 3.35
CA SER A 247 -7.08 -10.45 2.30
C SER A 247 -6.25 -10.10 1.07
N PRO A 248 -5.75 -11.11 0.36
CA PRO A 248 -5.81 -12.56 0.63
C PRO A 248 -4.67 -13.12 1.48
N HIS A 249 -4.12 -12.35 2.45
CA HIS A 249 -3.03 -12.77 3.36
C HIS A 249 -3.43 -13.97 4.23
N ALA A 250 -2.47 -14.78 4.61
CA ALA A 250 -2.65 -15.87 5.58
C ALA A 250 -2.99 -15.35 7.01
N PRO A 251 -3.96 -15.98 7.73
CA PRO A 251 -4.65 -17.21 7.34
C PRO A 251 -5.58 -16.99 6.15
N ILE A 252 -5.47 -17.85 5.13
CA ILE A 252 -6.30 -17.78 3.94
C ILE A 252 -7.64 -18.44 4.28
N VAL A 253 -8.64 -17.62 4.56
CA VAL A 253 -9.92 -18.05 5.16
C VAL A 253 -11.11 -17.35 4.48
N PRO A 254 -11.37 -17.68 3.19
CA PRO A 254 -12.55 -17.17 2.51
C PRO A 254 -13.82 -17.56 3.29
N SER A 255 -14.81 -16.66 3.35
CA SER A 255 -16.08 -16.98 3.98
C SER A 255 -16.79 -18.12 3.26
N ARG A 256 -17.68 -18.83 3.97
CA ARG A 256 -18.31 -20.07 3.46
C ARG A 256 -18.98 -19.91 2.10
N GLU A 257 -19.54 -18.76 1.85
CA GLU A 257 -20.19 -18.43 0.56
C GLU A 257 -19.23 -18.35 -0.63
N TRP A 258 -17.94 -18.13 -0.36
CA TRP A 258 -16.90 -18.05 -1.41
C TRP A 258 -16.16 -19.34 -1.63
N GLN A 259 -16.18 -20.29 -0.68
CA GLN A 259 -15.45 -21.54 -0.77
C GLN A 259 -15.84 -22.38 -2.01
N GLY A 260 -14.86 -22.79 -2.78
CA GLY A 260 -15.01 -23.60 -4.00
C GLY A 260 -15.36 -22.80 -5.27
N LYS A 261 -15.57 -21.47 -5.21
CA LYS A 261 -16.01 -20.70 -6.37
C LYS A 261 -14.94 -20.48 -7.44
N SER A 262 -13.67 -20.34 -7.06
CA SER A 262 -12.58 -20.09 -8.01
C SER A 262 -12.15 -21.36 -8.76
N GLY A 263 -12.34 -22.52 -8.18
CA GLY A 263 -11.73 -23.78 -8.64
C GLY A 263 -10.20 -23.83 -8.46
N LEU A 264 -9.62 -22.88 -7.71
CA LEU A 264 -8.17 -22.75 -7.44
C LEU A 264 -7.85 -22.81 -5.95
N GLY A 265 -8.77 -23.40 -5.15
CA GLY A 265 -8.63 -23.53 -3.70
C GLY A 265 -8.89 -22.22 -2.94
N ASP A 266 -8.66 -22.27 -1.63
CA ASP A 266 -9.03 -21.19 -0.72
C ASP A 266 -8.40 -19.84 -1.09
N TYR A 267 -7.20 -19.82 -1.67
CA TYR A 267 -6.56 -18.59 -2.10
C TYR A 267 -7.32 -17.91 -3.24
N GLY A 268 -7.66 -18.64 -4.28
CA GLY A 268 -8.44 -18.12 -5.41
C GLY A 268 -9.80 -17.61 -4.96
N ASP A 269 -10.47 -18.34 -4.05
CA ASP A 269 -11.75 -17.96 -3.46
C ASP A 269 -11.63 -16.66 -2.65
N PHE A 270 -10.52 -16.50 -1.92
CA PHE A 270 -10.26 -15.32 -1.10
C PHE A 270 -9.92 -14.08 -1.95
N VAL A 271 -9.25 -14.27 -3.10
CA VAL A 271 -9.06 -13.21 -4.11
C VAL A 271 -10.40 -12.76 -4.69
N MET A 272 -11.29 -13.70 -5.05
CA MET A 272 -12.64 -13.37 -5.52
C MET A 272 -13.45 -12.61 -4.46
N GLN A 273 -13.34 -12.99 -3.19
CA GLN A 273 -13.99 -12.27 -2.10
C GLN A 273 -13.38 -10.87 -1.89
N THR A 274 -12.06 -10.72 -2.12
CA THR A 274 -11.39 -9.40 -2.09
C THR A 274 -11.90 -8.49 -3.20
N ASP A 275 -12.09 -9.03 -4.41
CA ASP A 275 -12.70 -8.32 -5.54
C ASP A 275 -14.12 -7.87 -5.22
N ALA A 276 -14.92 -8.70 -4.56
CA ALA A 276 -16.29 -8.36 -4.17
C ALA A 276 -16.36 -7.17 -3.20
N VAL A 277 -15.38 -7.01 -2.30
CA VAL A 277 -15.29 -5.82 -1.42
C VAL A 277 -15.15 -4.54 -2.24
N VAL A 278 -14.40 -4.58 -3.35
CA VAL A 278 -14.32 -3.42 -4.26
C VAL A 278 -15.68 -3.13 -4.88
N GLY A 279 -16.42 -4.16 -5.29
CA GLY A 279 -17.80 -4.03 -5.78
C GLY A 279 -18.73 -3.36 -4.76
N ASP A 280 -18.69 -3.80 -3.49
CA ASP A 280 -19.48 -3.24 -2.40
C ASP A 280 -19.18 -1.76 -2.17
N VAL A 281 -17.90 -1.37 -2.18
CA VAL A 281 -17.46 0.02 -2.04
C VAL A 281 -17.97 0.86 -3.21
N MET A 282 -17.81 0.38 -4.45
CA MET A 282 -18.30 1.10 -5.63
C MET A 282 -19.82 1.26 -5.61
N ALA A 283 -20.56 0.23 -5.24
CA ALA A 283 -22.01 0.29 -5.08
C ALA A 283 -22.45 1.29 -4.00
N ALA A 284 -21.71 1.38 -2.88
CA ALA A 284 -22.00 2.36 -1.83
C ALA A 284 -21.77 3.81 -2.31
N LEU A 285 -20.70 4.07 -3.09
CA LEU A 285 -20.43 5.38 -3.68
C LEU A 285 -21.53 5.78 -4.69
N GLU A 286 -21.96 4.86 -5.53
CA GLU A 286 -23.08 5.09 -6.48
C GLU A 286 -24.39 5.37 -5.73
N LYS A 287 -24.76 4.51 -4.77
CA LYS A 287 -25.98 4.66 -3.97
C LYS A 287 -26.04 5.98 -3.21
N SER A 288 -24.88 6.46 -2.74
CA SER A 288 -24.78 7.74 -2.03
C SER A 288 -24.64 8.95 -2.98
N ALA A 289 -24.61 8.76 -4.30
CA ALA A 289 -24.33 9.78 -5.30
C ALA A 289 -23.01 10.54 -5.04
N LEU A 290 -21.96 9.81 -4.63
CA LEU A 290 -20.62 10.34 -4.41
C LEU A 290 -19.61 9.87 -5.45
N ALA A 291 -19.99 8.91 -6.31
CA ALA A 291 -19.09 8.23 -7.23
C ALA A 291 -18.37 9.18 -8.20
N ASP A 292 -19.03 10.24 -8.65
CA ASP A 292 -18.47 11.20 -9.62
C ASP A 292 -17.43 12.14 -8.98
N ASN A 293 -17.54 12.42 -7.68
CA ASN A 293 -16.58 13.24 -6.96
C ASN A 293 -15.73 12.44 -5.96
N THR A 294 -15.36 11.21 -6.34
CA THR A 294 -14.50 10.35 -5.52
C THR A 294 -13.34 9.79 -6.34
N LEU A 295 -12.12 10.06 -5.87
CA LEU A 295 -10.91 9.38 -6.31
C LEU A 295 -10.84 8.02 -5.63
N VAL A 296 -10.99 6.93 -6.39
CA VAL A 296 -10.86 5.55 -5.91
C VAL A 296 -9.54 4.97 -6.42
N ILE A 297 -8.71 4.47 -5.50
CA ILE A 297 -7.46 3.78 -5.79
C ILE A 297 -7.55 2.37 -5.23
N PHE A 298 -7.23 1.37 -6.04
CA PHE A 298 -7.05 -0.02 -5.62
C PHE A 298 -5.62 -0.47 -5.90
N THR A 299 -4.98 -1.11 -4.92
CA THR A 299 -3.62 -1.67 -5.04
C THR A 299 -3.38 -2.77 -4.01
N SER A 300 -2.15 -3.34 -3.98
CA SER A 300 -1.68 -4.32 -2.97
C SER A 300 -0.44 -3.81 -2.26
N ASP A 301 -0.20 -4.24 -1.03
CA ASP A 301 0.98 -3.81 -0.25
C ASP A 301 2.29 -4.49 -0.68
N ASN A 302 2.23 -5.66 -1.28
CA ASN A 302 3.35 -6.40 -1.89
C ASN A 302 2.80 -7.50 -2.81
N GLY A 303 3.69 -8.24 -3.46
CA GLY A 303 3.32 -9.37 -4.30
C GLY A 303 2.72 -10.55 -3.53
N CYS A 304 2.22 -11.56 -4.27
CA CYS A 304 1.62 -12.77 -3.73
C CYS A 304 2.55 -13.48 -2.74
N SER A 305 1.99 -14.03 -1.68
CA SER A 305 2.75 -14.78 -0.66
C SER A 305 2.93 -16.25 -1.07
N PRO A 306 4.10 -16.87 -0.75
CA PRO A 306 4.25 -18.34 -0.86
C PRO A 306 3.19 -19.15 -0.10
N ALA A 307 2.54 -18.54 0.91
CA ALA A 307 1.43 -19.19 1.64
C ALA A 307 0.22 -19.51 0.76
N ALA A 308 0.11 -18.88 -0.41
CA ALA A 308 -0.91 -19.16 -1.43
C ALA A 308 -0.65 -20.46 -2.23
N ASP A 309 0.44 -21.18 -1.96
CA ASP A 309 0.92 -22.29 -2.80
C ASP A 309 1.13 -21.87 -4.26
N VAL A 310 1.97 -20.84 -4.47
CA VAL A 310 2.27 -20.27 -5.79
C VAL A 310 2.59 -21.36 -6.81
N THR A 311 3.43 -22.34 -6.44
CA THR A 311 3.79 -23.45 -7.33
C THR A 311 2.59 -24.33 -7.73
N GLY A 312 1.66 -24.55 -6.80
CA GLY A 312 0.41 -25.28 -7.06
C GLY A 312 -0.52 -24.51 -7.99
N LEU A 313 -0.63 -23.19 -7.79
CA LEU A 313 -1.40 -22.30 -8.67
C LEU A 313 -0.82 -22.27 -10.09
N GLU A 314 0.51 -22.15 -10.23
CA GLU A 314 1.19 -22.14 -11.54
C GLU A 314 0.98 -23.45 -12.30
N LYS A 315 1.03 -24.62 -11.62
CA LYS A 315 0.69 -25.91 -12.22
C LYS A 315 -0.75 -25.99 -12.74
N GLN A 316 -1.64 -25.24 -12.13
CA GLN A 316 -3.04 -25.10 -12.55
C GLN A 316 -3.23 -24.00 -13.61
N GLY A 317 -2.15 -23.37 -14.08
CA GLY A 317 -2.16 -22.34 -15.12
C GLY A 317 -2.53 -20.93 -14.64
N HIS A 318 -2.52 -20.69 -13.32
CA HIS A 318 -2.64 -19.38 -12.74
C HIS A 318 -1.28 -18.87 -12.21
N PHE A 319 -0.86 -17.69 -12.63
CA PHE A 319 0.46 -17.14 -12.31
C PHE A 319 0.29 -15.83 -11.51
N PRO A 320 0.34 -15.89 -10.17
CA PRO A 320 0.09 -14.72 -9.31
C PRO A 320 1.02 -13.54 -9.54
N SER A 321 2.27 -13.79 -9.92
CA SER A 321 3.24 -12.74 -10.28
C SER A 321 3.23 -12.38 -11.78
N ALA A 322 2.27 -12.89 -12.56
CA ALA A 322 2.25 -12.80 -14.03
C ALA A 322 3.56 -13.29 -14.64
N GLY A 323 4.34 -12.43 -15.31
CA GLY A 323 5.65 -12.75 -15.87
C GLY A 323 6.83 -12.28 -15.02
N PHE A 324 6.59 -11.68 -13.87
CA PHE A 324 7.64 -11.12 -13.02
C PHE A 324 8.25 -12.20 -12.13
N ARG A 325 9.58 -12.11 -11.92
CA ARG A 325 10.31 -13.04 -11.07
C ARG A 325 10.00 -12.79 -9.59
N GLY A 326 9.98 -13.89 -8.81
CA GLY A 326 9.82 -13.84 -7.37
C GLY A 326 8.38 -13.59 -6.91
N TYR A 327 8.26 -13.33 -5.61
CA TYR A 327 7.00 -13.12 -4.91
C TYR A 327 7.27 -12.32 -3.62
N LYS A 328 6.26 -12.11 -2.77
CA LYS A 328 6.41 -11.46 -1.45
C LYS A 328 7.76 -11.78 -0.80
N ALA A 329 8.38 -10.78 -0.20
CA ALA A 329 9.66 -10.81 0.47
C ALA A 329 10.89 -10.70 -0.45
N ASP A 330 10.79 -11.02 -1.73
CA ASP A 330 11.91 -10.98 -2.67
C ASP A 330 12.22 -9.57 -3.17
N ILE A 331 13.46 -9.34 -3.60
CA ILE A 331 13.88 -8.06 -4.18
C ILE A 331 13.48 -7.93 -5.66
N TRP A 332 13.18 -9.05 -6.32
CA TRP A 332 12.70 -9.08 -7.70
C TRP A 332 11.30 -8.49 -7.85
N ASP A 333 10.94 -8.09 -9.05
CA ASP A 333 9.70 -7.35 -9.34
C ASP A 333 8.44 -8.07 -8.83
N GLY A 334 8.36 -9.40 -8.89
CA GLY A 334 7.23 -10.15 -8.32
C GLY A 334 7.02 -9.95 -6.82
N GLY A 335 8.02 -9.43 -6.09
CA GLY A 335 7.90 -9.10 -4.67
C GLY A 335 7.25 -7.74 -4.39
N HIS A 336 7.42 -6.76 -5.27
CA HIS A 336 7.04 -5.38 -5.01
C HIS A 336 6.31 -4.68 -6.17
N ARG A 337 6.20 -5.29 -7.35
CA ARG A 337 5.35 -4.81 -8.43
C ARG A 337 3.92 -5.24 -8.15
N VAL A 338 3.01 -4.26 -8.06
CA VAL A 338 1.65 -4.46 -7.54
C VAL A 338 0.60 -3.98 -8.54
N PRO A 339 -0.63 -4.53 -8.53
CA PRO A 339 -1.73 -3.94 -9.27
C PRO A 339 -1.97 -2.51 -8.78
N PHE A 340 -2.29 -1.59 -9.69
CA PHE A 340 -2.62 -0.21 -9.33
C PHE A 340 -3.65 0.34 -10.32
N LEU A 341 -4.88 0.44 -9.83
CA LEU A 341 -6.04 0.87 -10.60
C LEU A 341 -6.61 2.16 -10.00
N VAL A 342 -6.93 3.14 -10.82
CA VAL A 342 -7.43 4.45 -10.37
C VAL A 342 -8.66 4.84 -11.16
N ARG A 343 -9.77 5.16 -10.45
CA ARG A 343 -10.98 5.73 -11.03
C ARG A 343 -11.25 7.11 -10.42
N TRP A 344 -11.45 8.10 -11.29
CA TRP A 344 -11.91 9.43 -10.89
C TRP A 344 -12.65 10.06 -12.09
N PRO A 345 -13.97 9.95 -12.14
CA PRO A 345 -14.77 10.41 -13.27
C PRO A 345 -14.54 11.90 -13.59
N GLY A 346 -14.47 12.22 -14.87
CA GLY A 346 -14.23 13.58 -15.34
C GLY A 346 -12.79 14.11 -15.17
N LYS A 347 -11.91 13.39 -14.44
CA LYS A 347 -10.51 13.75 -14.23
C LYS A 347 -9.53 12.72 -14.78
N VAL A 348 -9.80 11.45 -14.55
CA VAL A 348 -9.02 10.32 -15.08
C VAL A 348 -9.78 9.74 -16.27
N LYS A 349 -9.11 9.67 -17.41
CA LYS A 349 -9.71 9.12 -18.63
C LYS A 349 -9.87 7.61 -18.51
N ALA A 350 -11.10 7.14 -18.74
CA ALA A 350 -11.45 5.75 -18.65
C ALA A 350 -10.74 4.88 -19.70
N ALA A 351 -10.52 3.60 -19.38
CA ALA A 351 -9.88 2.59 -20.22
C ALA A 351 -8.49 2.99 -20.74
N THR A 352 -7.71 3.74 -19.94
CA THR A 352 -6.34 4.14 -20.28
C THR A 352 -5.30 3.43 -19.41
N GLN A 353 -4.06 3.42 -19.90
CA GLN A 353 -2.92 2.86 -19.17
C GLN A 353 -1.79 3.88 -19.07
N SER A 354 -0.99 3.77 -18.02
CA SER A 354 0.27 4.50 -17.85
C SER A 354 1.39 3.54 -17.52
N ALA A 355 2.53 3.68 -18.17
CA ALA A 355 3.77 2.95 -17.87
C ALA A 355 4.73 3.78 -17.01
N GLN A 356 4.27 4.89 -16.44
CA GLN A 356 5.06 5.65 -15.48
C GLN A 356 5.40 4.81 -14.26
N VAL A 357 6.68 4.87 -13.85
CA VAL A 357 7.14 4.21 -12.62
C VAL A 357 6.64 5.01 -11.43
N ILE A 358 5.76 4.39 -10.65
CA ILE A 358 5.16 5.00 -9.46
C ILE A 358 5.39 4.14 -8.22
N CYS A 359 5.28 4.76 -7.04
CA CYS A 359 5.45 4.11 -5.75
C CYS A 359 4.31 4.47 -4.79
N HIS A 360 4.01 3.60 -3.83
CA HIS A 360 3.07 3.93 -2.75
C HIS A 360 3.47 5.18 -1.96
N THR A 361 4.76 5.49 -1.86
CA THR A 361 5.23 6.73 -1.22
C THR A 361 4.70 7.99 -1.88
N ASP A 362 4.21 7.90 -3.11
CA ASP A 362 3.76 9.03 -3.93
C ASP A 362 2.40 9.60 -3.53
N PHE A 363 1.68 8.90 -2.66
CA PHE A 363 0.30 9.24 -2.35
C PHE A 363 0.15 10.61 -1.68
N ILE A 364 1.01 10.97 -0.72
CA ILE A 364 0.92 12.27 -0.05
C ILE A 364 1.27 13.45 -0.96
N ALA A 365 2.26 13.30 -1.87
CA ALA A 365 2.56 14.32 -2.87
C ALA A 365 1.41 14.49 -3.87
N THR A 366 0.77 13.37 -4.24
CA THR A 366 -0.42 13.38 -5.10
C THR A 366 -1.58 14.11 -4.43
N CYS A 367 -1.80 13.90 -3.13
CA CYS A 367 -2.82 14.62 -2.37
C CYS A 367 -2.51 16.13 -2.27
N ALA A 368 -1.24 16.50 -2.11
CA ALA A 368 -0.84 17.92 -2.07
C ALA A 368 -1.12 18.60 -3.43
N ASP A 369 -0.69 17.97 -4.53
CA ASP A 369 -0.89 18.45 -5.89
C ASP A 369 -2.39 18.51 -6.27
N LEU A 370 -3.16 17.48 -5.87
CA LEU A 370 -4.62 17.44 -6.08
C LEU A 370 -5.34 18.62 -5.39
N LEU A 371 -4.79 19.11 -4.29
CA LEU A 371 -5.35 20.23 -3.52
C LEU A 371 -4.71 21.59 -3.87
N ASP A 372 -3.84 21.62 -4.88
CA ASP A 372 -3.05 22.81 -5.29
C ASP A 372 -2.25 23.40 -4.09
N LEU A 373 -1.62 22.51 -3.33
CA LEU A 373 -0.84 22.86 -2.16
C LEU A 373 0.63 22.45 -2.33
N PRO A 374 1.58 23.22 -1.77
CA PRO A 374 2.97 22.82 -1.77
C PRO A 374 3.18 21.55 -0.93
N LEU A 375 3.99 20.62 -1.44
CA LEU A 375 4.40 19.45 -0.67
C LEU A 375 5.27 19.88 0.52
N PRO A 376 4.91 19.48 1.77
CA PRO A 376 5.73 19.82 2.93
C PRO A 376 7.17 19.29 2.80
N GLY A 377 8.16 20.11 3.16
CA GLY A 377 9.58 19.76 3.05
C GLY A 377 9.99 18.52 3.87
N SER A 378 9.20 18.14 4.87
CA SER A 378 9.39 16.92 5.68
C SER A 378 9.07 15.61 4.96
N ILE A 379 8.56 15.67 3.71
CA ILE A 379 8.23 14.51 2.88
C ILE A 379 9.38 14.24 1.88
N PRO A 380 10.24 13.23 2.12
CA PRO A 380 11.49 13.11 1.39
C PRO A 380 11.46 12.21 0.15
N ASP A 381 10.44 11.31 0.01
CA ASP A 381 10.48 10.25 -1.00
C ASP A 381 9.18 10.15 -1.82
N SER A 382 8.41 11.23 -1.87
CA SER A 382 7.10 11.27 -2.51
C SER A 382 7.13 12.17 -3.75
N VAL A 383 6.56 11.68 -4.84
CA VAL A 383 6.40 12.41 -6.11
C VAL A 383 4.93 12.34 -6.52
N SER A 384 4.35 13.46 -6.98
CA SER A 384 2.96 13.45 -7.43
C SER A 384 2.77 12.60 -8.68
N ILE A 385 1.77 11.72 -8.67
CA ILE A 385 1.32 10.98 -9.85
C ILE A 385 0.13 11.67 -10.55
N LEU A 386 -0.32 12.82 -10.06
CA LEU A 386 -1.43 13.55 -10.65
C LEU A 386 -1.21 13.89 -12.13
N PRO A 387 0.01 14.27 -12.60
CA PRO A 387 0.27 14.44 -14.03
C PRO A 387 -0.03 13.19 -14.85
N ALA A 388 0.38 11.99 -14.38
CA ALA A 388 0.08 10.74 -15.05
C ALA A 388 -1.40 10.37 -15.01
N LEU A 389 -2.11 10.75 -13.95
CA LEU A 389 -3.56 10.55 -13.86
C LEU A 389 -4.32 11.40 -14.88
N THR A 390 -3.88 12.63 -15.11
CA THR A 390 -4.57 13.63 -15.94
C THR A 390 -3.96 13.82 -17.35
N GLU A 391 -3.12 12.89 -17.80
CA GLU A 391 -2.48 12.89 -19.12
C GLU A 391 -1.62 14.15 -19.41
N ARG A 392 -0.93 14.68 -18.37
CA ARG A 392 0.00 15.83 -18.48
C ARG A 392 1.46 15.41 -18.36
N ASP A 393 1.76 14.10 -18.44
CA ASP A 393 3.08 13.53 -18.24
C ASP A 393 3.77 13.24 -19.58
N GLU A 394 4.62 14.14 -20.02
CA GLU A 394 5.51 13.93 -21.18
C GLU A 394 6.89 13.35 -20.77
N LYS A 395 7.20 13.33 -19.48
CA LYS A 395 8.52 12.95 -18.93
C LYS A 395 8.37 11.99 -17.75
N PRO A 396 9.42 11.21 -17.41
CA PRO A 396 9.43 10.43 -16.19
C PRO A 396 9.13 11.29 -14.96
N LEU A 397 8.22 10.83 -14.11
CA LEU A 397 7.79 11.56 -12.91
C LEU A 397 8.90 11.64 -11.86
N ARG A 398 9.81 10.66 -11.84
CA ARG A 398 10.88 10.53 -10.84
C ARG A 398 12.22 10.18 -11.46
N GLU A 399 13.30 10.56 -10.78
CA GLU A 399 14.67 10.22 -11.17
C GLU A 399 14.95 8.73 -11.01
N ALA A 400 14.58 8.14 -9.86
CA ALA A 400 14.75 6.73 -9.57
C ALA A 400 13.76 6.28 -8.47
N ILE A 401 13.56 4.96 -8.35
CA ILE A 401 12.79 4.33 -7.29
C ILE A 401 13.67 3.36 -6.51
N VAL A 402 13.45 3.26 -5.20
CA VAL A 402 14.18 2.37 -4.31
C VAL A 402 13.23 1.36 -3.70
N HIS A 403 13.63 0.10 -3.67
CA HIS A 403 12.91 -0.97 -3.00
C HIS A 403 13.81 -1.67 -1.99
N HIS A 404 13.23 -2.35 -1.02
CA HIS A 404 13.98 -3.27 -0.18
C HIS A 404 13.19 -4.57 0.06
N SER A 405 13.93 -5.67 0.18
CA SER A 405 13.39 -6.98 0.49
C SER A 405 13.08 -7.15 1.98
N ILE A 406 12.52 -8.31 2.37
CA ILE A 406 12.31 -8.65 3.79
C ILE A 406 13.60 -8.67 4.60
N HIS A 407 14.72 -9.05 4.00
CA HIS A 407 16.03 -9.03 4.66
C HIS A 407 16.69 -7.64 4.61
N GLY A 408 15.99 -6.64 4.03
CA GLY A 408 16.48 -5.28 3.88
C GLY A 408 17.54 -5.13 2.79
N MET A 409 17.65 -6.07 1.85
CA MET A 409 18.47 -5.92 0.66
C MET A 409 17.87 -4.85 -0.22
N PHE A 410 18.72 -3.99 -0.80
CA PHE A 410 18.28 -2.85 -1.58
C PHE A 410 18.25 -3.16 -3.07
N SER A 411 17.30 -2.55 -3.77
CA SER A 411 17.38 -2.29 -5.20
C SER A 411 17.12 -0.81 -5.50
N ILE A 412 17.74 -0.31 -6.57
CA ILE A 412 17.44 0.98 -7.16
C ILE A 412 17.20 0.82 -8.66
N ARG A 413 16.13 1.47 -9.15
CA ARG A 413 15.82 1.49 -10.57
C ARG A 413 15.78 2.94 -11.06
N GLN A 414 16.59 3.23 -12.10
CA GLN A 414 16.56 4.46 -12.85
C GLN A 414 16.27 4.12 -14.33
N GLU A 415 15.22 4.67 -14.87
CA GLU A 415 14.76 4.34 -16.23
C GLU A 415 14.56 2.82 -16.41
N ASN A 416 15.31 2.21 -17.32
CA ASN A 416 15.23 0.76 -17.58
C ASN A 416 16.19 -0.07 -16.72
N TRP A 417 17.17 0.56 -16.04
CA TRP A 417 18.20 -0.19 -15.31
C TRP A 417 17.81 -0.40 -13.84
N LYS A 418 17.73 -1.64 -13.42
CA LYS A 418 17.50 -2.05 -12.03
C LYS A 418 18.72 -2.75 -11.48
N LEU A 419 19.31 -2.17 -10.43
CA LEU A 419 20.43 -2.73 -9.68
C LEU A 419 19.91 -3.28 -8.35
N GLU A 420 20.31 -4.50 -8.01
CA GLU A 420 20.02 -5.17 -6.75
C GLU A 420 21.31 -5.47 -6.00
N LEU A 421 21.41 -5.04 -4.75
CA LEU A 421 22.61 -5.15 -3.93
C LEU A 421 22.65 -6.48 -3.13
N CYS A 422 22.32 -7.58 -3.79
CA CYS A 422 22.39 -8.93 -3.25
C CYS A 422 22.58 -9.97 -4.37
N PRO A 423 23.15 -11.15 -4.06
CA PRO A 423 23.42 -12.18 -5.08
C PRO A 423 22.21 -13.06 -5.42
N GLY A 424 21.18 -13.06 -4.60
CA GLY A 424 19.99 -13.91 -4.71
C GLY A 424 18.69 -13.14 -4.59
N SER A 425 17.65 -13.81 -4.07
CA SER A 425 16.30 -13.23 -3.95
C SER A 425 16.21 -12.08 -2.95
N GLY A 426 17.20 -11.91 -2.07
CA GLY A 426 17.10 -11.00 -0.94
C GLY A 426 15.99 -11.37 0.06
N GLY A 427 15.25 -12.45 -0.19
CA GLY A 427 14.06 -12.83 0.54
C GLY A 427 13.86 -14.33 0.68
N TRP A 428 12.69 -14.82 0.27
CA TRP A 428 12.26 -16.22 0.43
C TRP A 428 12.41 -17.06 -0.85
N GLY A 429 12.49 -16.40 -2.00
CA GLY A 429 12.66 -17.04 -3.31
C GLY A 429 13.99 -17.74 -3.50
N LYS A 430 14.10 -18.49 -4.58
CA LYS A 430 15.31 -19.26 -4.92
C LYS A 430 15.98 -18.73 -6.20
N PRO A 431 17.35 -18.66 -6.25
CA PRO A 431 18.25 -18.94 -5.13
C PRO A 431 18.12 -17.88 -4.02
N GLY A 432 18.10 -18.29 -2.75
CA GLY A 432 18.29 -17.37 -1.62
C GLY A 432 19.75 -16.88 -1.59
N ASP A 433 20.03 -15.80 -0.86
CA ASP A 433 21.38 -15.20 -0.86
C ASP A 433 22.49 -16.17 -0.41
N GLY A 434 22.18 -17.06 0.54
CA GLY A 434 23.10 -18.11 0.95
C GLY A 434 23.34 -19.18 -0.11
N ASP A 435 22.29 -19.58 -0.84
CA ASP A 435 22.40 -20.51 -1.98
C ASP A 435 23.20 -19.85 -3.12
N ALA A 436 22.96 -18.57 -3.37
CA ALA A 436 23.65 -17.81 -4.41
C ALA A 436 25.16 -17.68 -4.13
N GLN A 437 25.55 -17.48 -2.86
CA GLN A 437 26.95 -17.49 -2.44
C GLN A 437 27.59 -18.86 -2.66
N ALA A 438 26.91 -19.95 -2.29
CA ALA A 438 27.40 -21.31 -2.51
C ALA A 438 27.55 -21.64 -4.01
N LEU A 439 26.71 -21.04 -4.86
CA LEU A 439 26.79 -21.15 -6.32
C LEU A 439 27.79 -20.16 -6.94
N SER A 440 28.50 -19.37 -6.13
CA SER A 440 29.45 -18.33 -6.58
C SER A 440 28.82 -17.33 -7.55
N LEU A 441 27.55 -16.98 -7.35
CA LEU A 441 26.89 -15.95 -8.14
C LEU A 441 27.47 -14.55 -7.80
N PRO A 442 27.40 -13.61 -8.76
CA PRO A 442 27.87 -12.24 -8.55
C PRO A 442 27.20 -11.60 -7.32
N PRO A 443 27.91 -10.74 -6.56
CA PRO A 443 27.40 -10.14 -5.33
C PRO A 443 26.25 -9.15 -5.56
N VAL A 444 26.08 -8.67 -6.79
CA VAL A 444 25.02 -7.78 -7.24
C VAL A 444 24.37 -8.27 -8.51
N GLN A 445 23.17 -7.83 -8.77
CA GLN A 445 22.41 -8.15 -10.00
C GLN A 445 22.06 -6.84 -10.69
N LEU A 446 22.20 -6.82 -12.03
CA LEU A 446 21.78 -5.69 -12.87
C LEU A 446 20.92 -6.21 -14.02
N TYR A 447 19.75 -5.60 -14.21
CA TYR A 447 18.79 -5.97 -15.23
C TYR A 447 18.37 -4.77 -16.08
N ASP A 448 18.20 -4.98 -17.39
CA ASP A 448 17.51 -4.04 -18.27
C ASP A 448 16.02 -4.42 -18.29
N MET A 449 15.23 -3.73 -17.50
CA MET A 449 13.79 -4.01 -17.30
C MET A 449 12.96 -3.80 -18.57
N LYS A 450 13.48 -3.15 -19.59
CA LYS A 450 12.81 -3.03 -20.89
C LYS A 450 12.89 -4.31 -21.71
N SER A 451 14.06 -4.94 -21.75
CA SER A 451 14.31 -6.16 -22.53
C SER A 451 14.15 -7.45 -21.72
N ASP A 452 14.29 -7.38 -20.38
CA ASP A 452 14.22 -8.50 -19.44
C ASP A 452 13.41 -8.15 -18.19
N PRO A 453 12.09 -7.88 -18.31
CA PRO A 453 11.24 -7.57 -17.16
C PRO A 453 11.06 -8.74 -16.20
N ALA A 454 11.47 -9.94 -16.60
CA ALA A 454 11.45 -11.16 -15.78
C ALA A 454 12.76 -11.40 -14.99
N GLU A 455 13.73 -10.49 -15.10
CA GLU A 455 14.99 -10.52 -14.32
C GLU A 455 15.73 -11.84 -14.43
N THR A 456 15.84 -12.37 -15.66
CA THR A 456 16.42 -13.70 -15.94
C THR A 456 17.91 -13.64 -16.24
N LYS A 457 18.40 -12.50 -16.76
CA LYS A 457 19.78 -12.35 -17.24
C LYS A 457 20.50 -11.23 -16.49
N ASN A 458 21.29 -11.59 -15.48
CA ASN A 458 22.16 -10.64 -14.80
C ASN A 458 23.28 -10.16 -15.73
N VAL A 459 23.29 -8.88 -16.09
CA VAL A 459 24.25 -8.27 -17.04
C VAL A 459 25.30 -7.39 -16.37
N GLN A 460 25.42 -7.42 -15.03
CA GLN A 460 26.29 -6.55 -14.23
C GLN A 460 27.76 -6.57 -14.70
N ALA A 461 28.28 -7.70 -15.18
CA ALA A 461 29.68 -7.83 -15.62
C ALA A 461 29.97 -7.02 -16.90
N GLY A 462 28.95 -6.85 -17.75
CA GLY A 462 29.05 -6.07 -19.00
C GLY A 462 28.83 -4.55 -18.83
N HIS A 463 28.32 -4.13 -17.66
CA HIS A 463 27.90 -2.74 -17.41
C HIS A 463 28.38 -2.22 -16.03
N PRO A 464 29.71 -2.28 -15.74
CA PRO A 464 30.24 -1.85 -14.45
C PRO A 464 30.05 -0.33 -14.19
N ASP A 465 29.97 0.47 -15.24
CA ASP A 465 29.66 1.89 -15.20
C ASP A 465 28.25 2.18 -14.71
N ILE A 466 27.25 1.40 -15.16
CA ILE A 466 25.86 1.51 -14.70
C ILE A 466 25.75 1.06 -13.25
N VAL A 467 26.40 -0.05 -12.87
CA VAL A 467 26.45 -0.50 -11.48
C VAL A 467 27.02 0.59 -10.58
N ALA A 468 28.14 1.20 -10.94
CA ALA A 468 28.76 2.29 -10.18
C ALA A 468 27.83 3.52 -10.10
N LYS A 469 27.22 3.93 -11.21
CA LYS A 469 26.28 5.07 -11.26
C LYS A 469 25.09 4.88 -10.33
N LEU A 470 24.42 3.72 -10.39
CA LEU A 470 23.24 3.44 -9.58
C LEU A 470 23.58 3.27 -8.10
N THR A 471 24.73 2.68 -7.78
CA THR A 471 25.25 2.61 -6.42
C THR A 471 25.45 4.00 -5.84
N ALA A 472 26.18 4.87 -6.56
CA ALA A 472 26.43 6.25 -6.14
C ALA A 472 25.12 7.05 -5.97
N LEU A 473 24.13 6.84 -6.84
CA LEU A 473 22.82 7.48 -6.70
C LEU A 473 22.10 7.03 -5.42
N LEU A 474 22.13 5.73 -5.11
CA LEU A 474 21.53 5.21 -3.89
C LEU A 474 22.26 5.71 -2.63
N GLU A 475 23.59 5.74 -2.64
CA GLU A 475 24.41 6.36 -1.58
C GLU A 475 24.05 7.83 -1.38
N LYS A 476 23.88 8.58 -2.46
CA LYS A 476 23.42 9.97 -2.41
C LYS A 476 22.05 10.07 -1.71
N TYR A 477 21.08 9.24 -2.06
CA TYR A 477 19.74 9.23 -1.43
C TYR A 477 19.78 8.88 0.06
N VAL A 478 20.71 8.01 0.47
CA VAL A 478 20.94 7.70 1.88
C VAL A 478 21.53 8.90 2.60
N ASN A 479 22.58 9.50 2.05
CA ASN A 479 23.30 10.63 2.65
C ASN A 479 22.46 11.90 2.73
N ASP A 480 21.65 12.17 1.69
CA ASP A 480 20.74 13.31 1.65
C ASP A 480 19.50 13.10 2.54
N GLY A 481 19.23 11.87 3.00
CA GLY A 481 18.04 11.51 3.76
C GLY A 481 16.75 11.65 2.93
N ARG A 482 16.87 11.73 1.60
CA ARG A 482 15.76 11.92 0.66
C ARG A 482 16.10 11.45 -0.74
N SER A 483 15.09 11.12 -1.53
CA SER A 483 15.19 10.74 -2.95
C SER A 483 14.55 11.76 -3.91
N THR A 484 14.05 12.88 -3.37
CA THR A 484 13.42 13.98 -4.13
C THR A 484 14.16 15.29 -3.88
N PRO A 485 14.04 16.32 -4.72
CA PRO A 485 14.65 17.62 -4.48
C PRO A 485 14.22 18.27 -3.16
N GLY A 486 15.14 18.95 -2.47
CA GLY A 486 14.85 19.68 -1.23
C GLY A 486 16.01 19.64 -0.23
N SER A 487 15.78 20.17 0.98
CA SER A 487 16.79 20.20 2.04
C SER A 487 17.09 18.80 2.58
N GLN A 488 18.35 18.55 2.89
CA GLN A 488 18.81 17.29 3.51
C GLN A 488 18.01 16.95 4.77
N GLN A 489 17.76 15.67 4.98
CA GLN A 489 17.06 15.13 6.15
C GLN A 489 17.87 14.03 6.84
N ALA A 490 17.59 13.78 8.11
CA ALA A 490 18.21 12.69 8.83
C ALA A 490 17.47 11.35 8.58
N ASN A 491 18.24 10.28 8.49
CA ASN A 491 17.71 8.93 8.72
C ASN A 491 17.68 8.68 10.25
N ASP A 492 16.71 7.89 10.71
CA ASP A 492 16.54 7.62 12.16
C ASP A 492 17.65 6.70 12.71
N ALA A 493 18.34 5.98 11.83
CA ALA A 493 19.47 5.10 12.17
C ALA A 493 20.47 5.04 11.00
N PRO A 494 21.73 4.67 11.23
CA PRO A 494 22.71 4.43 10.18
C PRO A 494 22.23 3.37 9.18
N ILE A 495 22.43 3.61 7.88
CA ILE A 495 22.03 2.73 6.81
C ILE A 495 23.23 1.97 6.26
N ASN A 496 23.17 0.64 6.25
CA ASN A 496 24.13 -0.21 5.56
C ASN A 496 23.51 -0.71 4.25
N LEU A 497 24.07 -0.30 3.12
CA LEU A 497 23.60 -0.71 1.78
C LEU A 497 24.02 -2.14 1.43
N PHE A 498 25.23 -2.54 1.80
CA PHE A 498 25.79 -3.86 1.51
C PHE A 498 25.65 -4.78 2.72
N LYS A 499 24.49 -5.39 2.85
CA LYS A 499 24.20 -6.31 3.95
C LYS A 499 24.77 -7.68 3.64
N THR A 500 25.57 -8.23 4.56
CA THR A 500 25.99 -9.63 4.51
C THR A 500 24.96 -10.48 5.24
N THR A 501 24.45 -11.52 4.61
CA THR A 501 23.58 -12.52 5.24
C THR A 501 24.42 -13.44 6.14
N ASN A 502 24.88 -12.93 7.28
CA ASN A 502 25.43 -13.78 8.35
C ASN A 502 24.28 -14.55 9.03
N ARG A 503 23.62 -15.44 8.33
CA ARG A 503 22.90 -16.54 8.98
C ARG A 503 23.93 -17.49 9.55
N LYS A 504 24.31 -17.33 10.83
CA LYS A 504 24.84 -18.46 11.59
C LYS A 504 23.84 -19.60 11.40
N ALA A 505 24.25 -20.66 10.72
CA ALA A 505 23.47 -21.88 10.65
C ALA A 505 23.07 -22.24 12.09
N LYS A 506 21.80 -22.17 12.40
CA LYS A 506 21.30 -22.78 13.64
C LYS A 506 21.51 -24.28 13.44
N LYS A 507 22.56 -24.79 14.15
CA LYS A 507 22.77 -26.22 14.34
C LYS A 507 21.59 -26.83 15.07
#